data_e5e75c9ea87da5ef25ba45f36fcbf955
#
_entry.id   e5e75c9ea87da5ef25ba45f36fcbf955
#
_cell.length_a   1.000
_cell.length_b   1.000
_cell.length_c   1.000
_cell.angle_alpha   90.00
_cell.angle_beta   90.00
_cell.angle_gamma   90.00
#
_symmetry.space_group_name_H-M   'P 1'
#
loop_
_entity.id
_entity.type
_entity.pdbx_description
1 polymer ?
#
loop_
_entity_poly.entity_id
_entity_poly.type
_entity_poly.pdbx_seq_one_letter_code
_entity_poly.pdbx_strand_id
1 'polypeptide(L)'
;MNATLDNQRFQVPLNDGLRVEAVYYGSGTLCLSSQAGCAVGCPFCASGAKGLLRNLTLAELEQQLAWARAQGINPRALTLSGIGEPLHNVSVVRDFLLANRAAGLPVSLTTIGAPLQRLEEFLQLPHNGLMLSLHAGSAATHKRLIPRGPDFVDLFALLKSVWPRLSRRRQRKLGINYLLLQGVNDSQQELDALQELLRPFPELTLHLLSCNAVPGSDFASPTAAWQEHWYRSLLAGGLHIRRPNRWRRQSLGGCGTLVARPGT
;
A
#
# COMPACT_ATOMS: atom_id res chain seq x y z
N MET A 1 -18.51 -18.77 18.57
CA MET A 1 -18.50 -17.30 18.53
C MET A 1 -17.11 -16.85 18.11
N ASN A 2 -16.93 -16.43 16.85
CA ASN A 2 -15.66 -15.85 16.43
C ASN A 2 -15.57 -14.44 17.02
N ALA A 3 -14.81 -14.28 18.10
CA ALA A 3 -14.41 -12.96 18.55
C ALA A 3 -13.76 -12.26 17.36
N THR A 4 -14.34 -11.17 16.88
CA THR A 4 -13.69 -10.30 15.90
C THR A 4 -12.48 -9.71 16.59
N LEU A 5 -11.31 -10.30 16.36
CA LEU A 5 -10.06 -9.78 16.89
C LEU A 5 -9.90 -8.34 16.37
N ASP A 6 -9.70 -7.42 17.28
CA ASP A 6 -9.36 -6.04 16.92
C ASP A 6 -7.98 -5.98 16.27
N ASN A 7 -7.69 -4.85 15.64
CA ASN A 7 -6.34 -4.61 15.12
C ASN A 7 -5.33 -4.62 16.27
N GLN A 8 -4.18 -5.20 16.02
CA GLN A 8 -3.06 -5.18 16.96
C GLN A 8 -1.83 -4.59 16.26
N ARG A 9 -1.19 -3.64 16.90
CA ARG A 9 0.01 -2.97 16.42
C ARG A 9 1.20 -3.40 17.26
N PHE A 10 2.25 -3.85 16.62
CA PHE A 10 3.46 -4.36 17.25
C PHE A 10 4.63 -3.44 16.96
N GLN A 11 5.44 -3.18 17.97
CA GLN A 11 6.77 -2.62 17.80
C GLN A 11 7.78 -3.77 17.82
N VAL A 12 8.34 -4.10 16.68
CA VAL A 12 9.29 -5.20 16.54
C VAL A 12 10.70 -4.65 16.64
N PRO A 13 11.48 -5.07 17.66
CA PRO A 13 12.87 -4.64 17.81
C PRO A 13 13.75 -5.27 16.72
N LEU A 14 14.72 -4.51 16.24
CA LEU A 14 15.76 -4.95 15.31
C LEU A 14 17.11 -5.05 16.02
N ASN A 15 18.05 -5.80 15.45
CA ASN A 15 19.34 -6.10 16.11
C ASN A 15 20.24 -4.88 16.31
N ASP A 16 20.01 -3.79 15.56
CA ASP A 16 20.75 -2.53 15.66
C ASP A 16 20.11 -1.51 16.62
N GLY A 17 19.14 -1.94 17.40
CA GLY A 17 18.42 -1.08 18.34
C GLY A 17 17.29 -0.26 17.71
N LEU A 18 17.05 -0.34 16.40
CA LEU A 18 15.85 0.25 15.79
C LEU A 18 14.61 -0.59 16.12
N ARG A 19 13.44 0.03 15.97
CA ARG A 19 12.15 -0.66 16.02
C ARG A 19 11.32 -0.30 14.80
N VAL A 20 10.68 -1.29 14.21
CA VAL A 20 9.69 -1.09 13.14
C VAL A 20 8.32 -1.55 13.62
N GLU A 21 7.29 -1.08 12.95
CA GLU A 21 5.93 -1.42 13.30
C GLU A 21 5.34 -2.43 12.31
N ALA A 22 4.63 -3.41 12.84
CA ALA A 22 3.78 -4.34 12.13
C ALA A 22 2.35 -4.25 12.65
N VAL A 23 1.35 -4.52 11.81
CA VAL A 23 -0.06 -4.44 12.21
C VAL A 23 -0.79 -5.71 11.79
N TYR A 24 -1.37 -6.41 12.75
CA TYR A 24 -2.35 -7.44 12.47
C TYR A 24 -3.74 -6.82 12.36
N TYR A 25 -4.36 -6.99 11.22
CA TYR A 25 -5.75 -6.59 11.02
C TYR A 25 -6.68 -7.72 11.45
N GLY A 26 -7.76 -7.40 12.14
CA GLY A 26 -8.79 -8.37 12.55
C GLY A 26 -9.41 -9.15 11.37
N SER A 27 -9.10 -8.75 10.15
CA SER A 27 -9.41 -9.51 8.93
C SER A 27 -8.52 -10.76 8.72
N GLY A 28 -7.49 -10.97 9.53
CA GLY A 28 -6.56 -12.09 9.40
C GLY A 28 -5.31 -11.78 8.57
N THR A 29 -5.06 -10.52 8.24
CA THR A 29 -3.86 -10.11 7.46
C THR A 29 -2.84 -9.43 8.39
N LEU A 30 -1.58 -9.83 8.30
CA LEU A 30 -0.47 -9.15 8.95
C LEU A 30 0.22 -8.21 7.96
N CYS A 31 0.25 -6.92 8.29
CA CYS A 31 0.96 -5.88 7.57
C CYS A 31 2.39 -5.77 8.11
N LEU A 32 3.36 -5.90 7.22
CA LEU A 32 4.77 -5.91 7.52
C LEU A 32 5.47 -4.69 6.91
N SER A 33 6.52 -4.24 7.56
CA SER A 33 7.43 -3.21 7.08
C SER A 33 8.58 -3.81 6.28
N SER A 34 9.01 -3.15 5.20
CA SER A 34 10.14 -3.59 4.35
C SER A 34 11.40 -2.76 4.56
N GLN A 35 11.29 -1.62 5.26
CA GLN A 35 12.38 -0.68 5.54
C GLN A 35 12.21 -0.10 6.94
N ALA A 36 13.30 0.43 7.50
CA ALA A 36 13.26 1.36 8.63
C ALA A 36 13.26 2.79 8.06
N GLY A 37 12.09 3.45 8.09
CA GLY A 37 11.83 4.70 7.38
C GLY A 37 11.48 4.50 5.91
N CYS A 38 11.32 5.59 5.14
CA CYS A 38 10.97 5.54 3.73
C CYS A 38 11.57 6.72 2.97
N ALA A 39 12.24 6.44 1.86
CA ALA A 39 12.85 7.48 1.03
C ALA A 39 11.83 8.26 0.18
N VAL A 40 10.62 7.75 -0.03
CA VAL A 40 9.64 8.34 -0.96
C VAL A 40 9.22 9.74 -0.52
N GLY A 41 9.00 9.96 0.78
CA GLY A 41 8.69 11.26 1.33
C GLY A 41 7.29 11.77 0.99
N CYS A 42 6.31 10.87 0.88
CA CYS A 42 4.91 11.26 0.69
C CYS A 42 4.45 12.15 1.84
N PRO A 43 3.93 13.38 1.60
CA PRO A 43 3.67 14.35 2.67
C PRO A 43 2.53 13.95 3.62
N PHE A 44 1.68 13.01 3.21
CA PHE A 44 0.59 12.45 4.00
C PHE A 44 1.00 11.21 4.83
N CYS A 45 2.27 10.78 4.79
CA CYS A 45 2.71 9.51 5.36
C CYS A 45 3.80 9.69 6.41
N ALA A 46 3.55 9.26 7.63
CA ALA A 46 4.48 9.34 8.74
C ALA A 46 5.77 8.52 8.51
N SER A 47 5.70 7.44 7.75
CA SER A 47 6.84 6.54 7.49
C SER A 47 8.00 7.24 6.80
N GLY A 48 7.72 8.25 5.97
CA GLY A 48 8.73 9.03 5.23
C GLY A 48 9.16 10.32 5.90
N ALA A 49 8.53 10.73 7.01
CA ALA A 49 8.76 12.04 7.64
C ALA A 49 10.22 12.27 8.09
N LYS A 50 10.94 11.19 8.46
CA LYS A 50 12.35 11.23 8.84
C LYS A 50 13.29 10.64 7.78
N GLY A 51 12.78 10.38 6.57
CA GLY A 51 13.52 9.72 5.49
C GLY A 51 13.73 8.23 5.71
N LEU A 52 14.65 7.66 4.94
CA LEU A 52 15.06 6.25 5.02
C LEU A 52 16.27 6.14 5.93
N LEU A 53 16.22 5.23 6.90
CA LEU A 53 17.38 4.83 7.68
C LEU A 53 18.12 3.68 6.98
N ARG A 54 17.42 2.56 6.71
CA ARG A 54 17.95 1.42 5.94
C ARG A 54 16.87 0.48 5.46
N ASN A 55 17.25 -0.41 4.55
CA ASN A 55 16.44 -1.58 4.19
C ASN A 55 16.44 -2.60 5.32
N LEU A 56 15.36 -3.37 5.46
CA LEU A 56 15.33 -4.53 6.34
C LEU A 56 15.92 -5.75 5.60
N THR A 57 16.52 -6.65 6.37
CA THR A 57 16.98 -7.95 5.89
C THR A 57 15.82 -8.94 5.78
N LEU A 58 16.04 -10.08 5.10
CA LEU A 58 15.05 -11.15 5.03
C LEU A 58 14.71 -11.68 6.44
N ALA A 59 15.73 -11.88 7.28
CA ALA A 59 15.54 -12.32 8.66
C ALA A 59 14.67 -11.32 9.47
N GLU A 60 14.81 -10.01 9.25
CA GLU A 60 13.98 -9.00 9.93
C GLU A 60 12.54 -8.94 9.40
N LEU A 61 12.31 -9.29 8.14
CA LEU A 61 10.93 -9.48 7.64
C LEU A 61 10.30 -10.72 8.29
N GLU A 62 11.04 -11.81 8.36
CA GLU A 62 10.58 -13.05 9.01
C GLU A 62 10.40 -12.88 10.52
N GLN A 63 11.27 -12.10 11.17
CA GLN A 63 11.15 -11.75 12.58
C GLN A 63 9.83 -11.05 12.90
N GLN A 64 9.32 -10.16 12.04
CA GLN A 64 8.01 -9.53 12.25
C GLN A 64 6.87 -10.57 12.27
N LEU A 65 6.94 -11.57 11.39
CA LEU A 65 5.97 -12.67 11.38
C LEU A 65 6.13 -13.56 12.63
N ALA A 66 7.36 -13.90 13.00
CA ALA A 66 7.64 -14.67 14.20
C ALA A 66 7.20 -13.94 15.47
N TRP A 67 7.40 -12.62 15.53
CA TRP A 67 6.92 -11.79 16.64
C TRP A 67 5.41 -11.85 16.82
N ALA A 68 4.65 -11.71 15.72
CA ALA A 68 3.19 -11.83 15.77
C ALA A 68 2.75 -13.25 16.23
N ARG A 69 3.42 -14.29 15.74
CA ARG A 69 3.14 -15.68 16.14
C ARG A 69 3.41 -15.93 17.62
N ALA A 70 4.48 -15.36 18.16
CA ALA A 70 4.80 -15.43 19.58
C ALA A 70 3.73 -14.76 20.47
N GLN A 71 2.94 -13.83 19.92
CA GLN A 71 1.77 -13.23 20.58
C GLN A 71 0.47 -14.03 20.34
N GLY A 72 0.56 -15.26 19.85
CA GLY A 72 -0.60 -16.13 19.58
C GLY A 72 -1.34 -15.83 18.27
N ILE A 73 -0.80 -14.94 17.40
CA ILE A 73 -1.44 -14.56 16.15
C ILE A 73 -0.97 -15.45 15.01
N ASN A 74 -1.93 -16.08 14.34
CA ASN A 74 -1.71 -16.87 13.14
C ASN A 74 -2.33 -16.17 11.93
N PRO A 75 -1.57 -15.32 11.19
CA PRO A 75 -2.11 -14.62 10.05
C PRO A 75 -2.45 -15.58 8.91
N ARG A 76 -3.56 -15.30 8.21
CA ARG A 76 -3.99 -16.05 7.01
C ARG A 76 -3.39 -15.48 5.72
N ALA A 77 -2.88 -14.27 5.78
CA ALA A 77 -2.22 -13.59 4.67
C ALA A 77 -1.25 -12.52 5.19
N LEU A 78 -0.26 -12.19 4.38
CA LEU A 78 0.70 -11.13 4.63
C LEU A 78 0.50 -9.99 3.62
N THR A 79 0.87 -8.78 4.03
CA THR A 79 0.97 -7.64 3.12
C THR A 79 2.20 -6.80 3.45
N LEU A 80 3.04 -6.54 2.46
CA LEU A 80 4.14 -5.58 2.55
C LEU A 80 3.59 -4.19 2.18
N SER A 81 3.00 -3.53 3.17
CA SER A 81 2.38 -2.21 3.05
C SER A 81 2.58 -1.35 4.29
N GLY A 82 3.51 -1.76 5.17
CA GLY A 82 3.92 -1.03 6.36
C GLY A 82 4.92 0.08 6.05
N ILE A 83 5.96 0.19 6.84
CA ILE A 83 7.02 1.19 6.66
C ILE A 83 7.88 0.79 5.45
N GLY A 84 8.09 1.75 4.54
CA GLY A 84 9.00 1.61 3.40
C GLY A 84 8.30 1.42 2.07
N GLU A 85 9.13 1.45 1.02
CA GLU A 85 8.75 1.12 -0.36
C GLU A 85 9.32 -0.25 -0.73
N PRO A 86 8.47 -1.27 -0.98
CA PRO A 86 8.95 -2.62 -1.27
C PRO A 86 9.90 -2.71 -2.46
N LEU A 87 9.67 -1.92 -3.52
CA LEU A 87 10.55 -1.93 -4.69
C LEU A 87 11.91 -1.22 -4.48
N HIS A 88 12.13 -0.60 -3.32
CA HIS A 88 13.45 -0.12 -2.90
C HIS A 88 14.25 -1.19 -2.11
N ASN A 89 13.61 -2.33 -1.76
CA ASN A 89 14.24 -3.47 -1.10
C ASN A 89 14.00 -4.77 -1.89
N VAL A 90 14.27 -4.74 -3.17
CA VAL A 90 13.82 -5.71 -4.20
C VAL A 90 14.20 -7.14 -3.90
N SER A 91 15.50 -7.42 -3.66
CA SER A 91 15.99 -8.79 -3.46
C SER A 91 15.30 -9.45 -2.27
N VAL A 92 15.28 -8.75 -1.13
CA VAL A 92 14.69 -9.24 0.11
C VAL A 92 13.18 -9.44 -0.03
N VAL A 93 12.48 -8.48 -0.64
CA VAL A 93 11.01 -8.57 -0.84
C VAL A 93 10.65 -9.71 -1.78
N ARG A 94 11.42 -9.92 -2.85
CA ARG A 94 11.24 -11.06 -3.76
C ARG A 94 11.43 -12.38 -3.03
N ASP A 95 12.54 -12.54 -2.31
CA ASP A 95 12.89 -13.78 -1.61
C ASP A 95 11.83 -14.09 -0.53
N PHE A 96 11.41 -13.09 0.23
CA PHE A 96 10.33 -13.21 1.21
C PHE A 96 9.00 -13.65 0.57
N LEU A 97 8.64 -13.07 -0.58
CA LEU A 97 7.43 -13.41 -1.32
C LEU A 97 7.46 -14.87 -1.79
N LEU A 98 8.60 -15.32 -2.35
CA LEU A 98 8.75 -16.68 -2.88
C LEU A 98 8.74 -17.72 -1.75
N ALA A 99 9.45 -17.47 -0.65
CA ALA A 99 9.49 -18.37 0.50
C ALA A 99 8.10 -18.55 1.15
N ASN A 100 7.39 -17.45 1.40
CA ASN A 100 6.04 -17.53 2.00
C ASN A 100 5.01 -18.15 1.07
N ARG A 101 5.12 -17.94 -0.25
CA ARG A 101 4.29 -18.67 -1.21
C ARG A 101 4.52 -20.18 -1.14
N ALA A 102 5.79 -20.62 -1.07
CA ALA A 102 6.11 -22.04 -0.93
C ALA A 102 5.54 -22.63 0.37
N ALA A 103 5.50 -21.83 1.44
CA ALA A 103 4.87 -22.19 2.72
C ALA A 103 3.33 -22.09 2.73
N GLY A 104 2.69 -21.77 1.60
CA GLY A 104 1.23 -21.63 1.48
C GLY A 104 0.66 -20.36 2.09
N LEU A 105 1.47 -19.38 2.48
CA LEU A 105 1.03 -18.11 3.07
C LEU A 105 1.02 -17.00 2.00
N PRO A 106 -0.17 -16.50 1.59
CA PRO A 106 -0.27 -15.51 0.52
C PRO A 106 0.32 -14.17 0.93
N VAL A 107 1.15 -13.57 0.06
CA VAL A 107 1.77 -12.25 0.25
C VAL A 107 1.25 -11.27 -0.79
N SER A 108 0.76 -10.12 -0.33
CA SER A 108 0.39 -8.98 -1.17
C SER A 108 1.39 -7.82 -0.98
N LEU A 109 1.46 -6.92 -1.96
CA LEU A 109 2.38 -5.78 -1.97
C LEU A 109 1.59 -4.49 -2.17
N THR A 110 2.07 -3.41 -1.55
CA THR A 110 1.66 -2.04 -1.89
C THR A 110 2.91 -1.24 -2.23
N THR A 111 2.94 -0.62 -3.40
CA THR A 111 4.11 0.10 -3.92
C THR A 111 3.70 1.37 -4.65
N ILE A 112 4.59 2.35 -4.72
CA ILE A 112 4.45 3.51 -5.62
C ILE A 112 4.81 3.19 -7.07
N GLY A 113 5.40 2.01 -7.33
CA GLY A 113 5.81 1.58 -8.66
C GLY A 113 7.20 2.07 -9.12
N ALA A 114 8.01 2.65 -8.26
CA ALA A 114 9.37 3.06 -8.61
C ALA A 114 10.43 2.13 -7.98
N PRO A 115 11.51 1.81 -8.71
CA PRO A 115 11.74 2.11 -10.13
C PRO A 115 10.92 1.19 -11.07
N LEU A 116 10.54 1.71 -12.25
CA LEU A 116 9.61 1.03 -13.18
C LEU A 116 10.09 -0.36 -13.62
N GLN A 117 11.41 -0.54 -13.82
CA GLN A 117 11.98 -1.84 -14.19
C GLN A 117 11.69 -2.91 -13.12
N ARG A 118 11.66 -2.52 -11.86
CA ARG A 118 11.32 -3.42 -10.74
C ARG A 118 9.82 -3.68 -10.65
N LEU A 119 9.01 -2.67 -10.97
CA LEU A 119 7.57 -2.87 -11.08
C LEU A 119 7.25 -3.93 -12.14
N GLU A 120 7.84 -3.85 -13.33
CA GLU A 120 7.61 -4.84 -14.39
C GLU A 120 7.98 -6.27 -13.94
N GLU A 121 9.12 -6.44 -13.26
CA GLU A 121 9.51 -7.71 -12.66
C GLU A 121 8.42 -8.23 -11.68
N PHE A 122 7.99 -7.38 -10.75
CA PHE A 122 7.04 -7.77 -9.70
C PHE A 122 5.63 -8.04 -10.21
N LEU A 123 5.21 -7.43 -11.32
CA LEU A 123 3.95 -7.76 -11.99
C LEU A 123 3.92 -9.24 -12.47
N GLN A 124 5.09 -9.85 -12.71
CA GLN A 124 5.23 -11.25 -13.12
C GLN A 124 5.42 -12.22 -11.96
N LEU A 125 5.82 -11.75 -10.77
CA LEU A 125 6.02 -12.60 -9.60
C LEU A 125 4.71 -13.19 -9.08
N PRO A 126 4.76 -14.30 -8.33
CA PRO A 126 3.57 -15.01 -7.85
C PRO A 126 2.94 -14.35 -6.61
N HIS A 127 2.77 -13.03 -6.60
CA HIS A 127 2.09 -12.31 -5.51
C HIS A 127 0.60 -12.66 -5.40
N ASN A 128 0.01 -12.45 -4.21
CA ASN A 128 -1.43 -12.60 -4.00
C ASN A 128 -2.23 -11.37 -4.44
N GLY A 129 -1.61 -10.20 -4.41
CA GLY A 129 -2.13 -8.92 -4.91
C GLY A 129 -1.00 -7.88 -4.95
N LEU A 130 -1.03 -6.99 -5.94
CA LEU A 130 -0.13 -5.84 -6.04
C LEU A 130 -0.98 -4.58 -6.21
N MET A 131 -0.84 -3.66 -5.25
CA MET A 131 -1.55 -2.39 -5.21
C MET A 131 -0.58 -1.25 -5.52
N LEU A 132 -0.88 -0.49 -6.56
CA LEU A 132 -0.14 0.73 -6.87
C LEU A 132 -0.74 1.90 -6.09
N SER A 133 0.08 2.58 -5.31
CA SER A 133 -0.26 3.83 -4.64
C SER A 133 -0.17 4.96 -5.66
N LEU A 134 -1.29 5.36 -6.24
CA LEU A 134 -1.36 6.38 -7.29
C LEU A 134 -1.75 7.74 -6.73
N HIS A 135 -2.87 7.80 -6.03
CA HIS A 135 -3.42 8.97 -5.31
C HIS A 135 -3.69 10.21 -6.18
N ALA A 136 -3.71 10.08 -7.50
CA ALA A 136 -3.92 11.18 -8.44
C ALA A 136 -4.56 10.71 -9.73
N GLY A 137 -5.36 11.58 -10.37
CA GLY A 137 -5.80 11.46 -11.75
C GLY A 137 -4.88 12.19 -12.73
N SER A 138 -4.01 13.08 -12.23
CA SER A 138 -3.12 13.92 -13.03
C SER A 138 -1.66 13.79 -12.62
N ALA A 139 -0.73 14.05 -13.56
CA ALA A 139 0.71 14.01 -13.32
C ALA A 139 1.16 15.05 -12.27
N ALA A 140 0.57 16.25 -12.29
CA ALA A 140 0.91 17.30 -11.35
C ALA A 140 0.55 16.92 -9.91
N THR A 141 -0.65 16.40 -9.69
CA THR A 141 -1.10 15.93 -8.39
C THR A 141 -0.31 14.71 -7.93
N HIS A 142 0.01 13.77 -8.84
CA HIS A 142 0.86 12.62 -8.53
C HIS A 142 2.24 13.07 -8.03
N LYS A 143 2.90 13.96 -8.74
CA LYS A 143 4.23 14.49 -8.35
C LYS A 143 4.22 15.19 -7.01
N ARG A 144 3.13 15.91 -6.69
CA ARG A 144 2.94 16.57 -5.40
C ARG A 144 2.79 15.57 -4.25
N LEU A 145 2.03 14.49 -4.47
CA LEU A 145 1.70 13.50 -3.42
C LEU A 145 2.74 12.41 -3.28
N ILE A 146 3.45 12.07 -4.37
CA ILE A 146 4.49 11.05 -4.40
C ILE A 146 5.75 11.65 -5.04
N PRO A 147 6.47 12.51 -4.31
CA PRO A 147 7.53 13.35 -4.89
C PRO A 147 8.71 12.56 -5.50
N ARG A 148 8.95 11.35 -5.01
CA ARG A 148 9.96 10.41 -5.54
C ARG A 148 9.33 9.18 -6.20
N GLY A 149 8.08 9.31 -6.66
CA GLY A 149 7.40 8.30 -7.49
C GLY A 149 7.97 8.25 -8.90
N PRO A 150 7.53 7.25 -9.69
CA PRO A 150 7.87 7.19 -11.10
C PRO A 150 7.26 8.37 -11.85
N ASP A 151 7.80 8.64 -13.05
CA ASP A 151 7.10 9.52 -13.97
C ASP A 151 5.70 8.96 -14.26
N PHE A 152 4.70 9.83 -14.22
CA PHE A 152 3.30 9.44 -14.33
C PHE A 152 2.95 8.88 -15.72
N VAL A 153 3.50 9.48 -16.77
CA VAL A 153 3.28 9.05 -18.16
C VAL A 153 3.95 7.71 -18.40
N ASP A 154 5.19 7.57 -17.95
CA ASP A 154 5.98 6.33 -18.09
C ASP A 154 5.35 5.17 -17.31
N LEU A 155 4.80 5.44 -16.10
CA LEU A 155 4.09 4.44 -15.32
C LEU A 155 2.90 3.86 -16.11
N PHE A 156 2.07 4.71 -16.71
CA PHE A 156 0.92 4.26 -17.48
C PHE A 156 1.30 3.69 -18.85
N ALA A 157 2.40 4.15 -19.45
CA ALA A 157 2.96 3.52 -20.65
C ALA A 157 3.40 2.08 -20.33
N LEU A 158 4.10 1.86 -19.23
CA LEU A 158 4.47 0.51 -18.76
C LEU A 158 3.23 -0.35 -18.51
N LEU A 159 2.25 0.15 -17.75
CA LEU A 159 1.03 -0.61 -17.45
C LEU A 159 0.28 -1.00 -18.73
N LYS A 160 0.12 -0.09 -19.69
CA LYS A 160 -0.52 -0.37 -20.99
C LYS A 160 0.25 -1.44 -21.78
N SER A 161 1.58 -1.42 -21.73
CA SER A 161 2.41 -2.40 -22.46
C SER A 161 2.37 -3.79 -21.82
N VAL A 162 2.31 -3.86 -20.48
CA VAL A 162 2.32 -5.13 -19.74
C VAL A 162 0.93 -5.75 -19.65
N TRP A 163 -0.13 -4.93 -19.54
CA TRP A 163 -1.50 -5.38 -19.29
C TRP A 163 -2.00 -6.49 -20.23
N PRO A 164 -1.87 -6.40 -21.57
CA PRO A 164 -2.34 -7.45 -22.47
C PRO A 164 -1.55 -8.76 -22.34
N ARG A 165 -0.32 -8.71 -21.79
CA ARG A 165 0.53 -9.88 -21.57
C ARG A 165 0.16 -10.63 -20.26
N LEU A 166 -0.62 -10.01 -19.39
CA LEU A 166 -1.07 -10.62 -18.14
C LEU A 166 -2.33 -11.46 -18.36
N SER A 167 -2.38 -12.66 -17.79
CA SER A 167 -3.63 -13.43 -17.73
C SER A 167 -4.70 -12.66 -16.94
N ARG A 168 -5.99 -12.88 -17.24
CA ARG A 168 -7.11 -12.27 -16.48
C ARG A 168 -6.98 -12.50 -14.97
N ARG A 169 -6.51 -13.68 -14.56
CA ARG A 169 -6.27 -13.99 -13.14
C ARG A 169 -5.21 -13.06 -12.53
N ARG A 170 -4.16 -12.69 -13.27
CA ARG A 170 -3.15 -11.74 -12.82
C ARG A 170 -3.69 -10.31 -12.84
N GLN A 171 -4.38 -9.92 -13.89
CA GLN A 171 -5.02 -8.60 -13.97
C GLN A 171 -5.92 -8.31 -12.76
N ARG A 172 -6.75 -9.27 -12.33
CA ARG A 172 -7.61 -9.16 -11.13
C ARG A 172 -6.86 -9.06 -9.80
N LYS A 173 -5.57 -9.37 -9.79
CA LYS A 173 -4.69 -9.21 -8.61
C LYS A 173 -4.00 -7.86 -8.55
N LEU A 174 -4.18 -7.03 -9.57
CA LEU A 174 -3.66 -5.68 -9.62
C LEU A 174 -4.74 -4.69 -9.20
N GLY A 175 -4.31 -3.65 -8.52
CA GLY A 175 -5.21 -2.59 -8.11
C GLY A 175 -4.49 -1.26 -7.92
N ILE A 176 -5.29 -0.22 -7.82
CA ILE A 176 -4.86 1.13 -7.50
C ILE A 176 -5.36 1.47 -6.10
N ASN A 177 -4.49 2.00 -5.28
CA ASN A 177 -4.86 2.70 -4.06
C ASN A 177 -4.98 4.19 -4.37
N TYR A 178 -6.15 4.76 -4.11
CA TYR A 178 -6.40 6.19 -4.20
C TYR A 178 -6.80 6.73 -2.82
N LEU A 179 -5.90 7.42 -2.17
CA LEU A 179 -6.16 8.12 -0.91
C LEU A 179 -6.84 9.43 -1.23
N LEU A 180 -8.11 9.59 -0.87
CA LEU A 180 -8.88 10.79 -1.16
C LEU A 180 -8.60 11.85 -0.09
N LEU A 181 -8.05 12.98 -0.52
CA LEU A 181 -7.56 14.08 0.31
C LEU A 181 -8.30 15.37 -0.02
N GLN A 182 -8.93 15.95 1.00
CA GLN A 182 -9.73 17.18 0.89
C GLN A 182 -8.91 18.35 0.34
N GLY A 183 -9.42 18.99 -0.72
CA GLY A 183 -8.79 20.15 -1.33
C GLY A 183 -7.47 19.88 -2.05
N VAL A 184 -7.13 18.60 -2.26
CA VAL A 184 -5.85 18.20 -2.86
C VAL A 184 -6.02 17.42 -4.14
N ASN A 185 -6.74 16.30 -4.06
CA ASN A 185 -6.98 15.38 -5.17
C ASN A 185 -8.45 14.94 -5.27
N ASP A 186 -9.35 15.68 -4.65
CA ASP A 186 -10.78 15.39 -4.56
C ASP A 186 -11.66 16.27 -5.46
N SER A 187 -11.07 16.99 -6.43
CA SER A 187 -11.83 17.80 -7.40
C SER A 187 -12.55 16.92 -8.43
N GLN A 188 -13.61 17.47 -9.05
CA GLN A 188 -14.30 16.80 -10.16
C GLN A 188 -13.32 16.51 -11.32
N GLN A 189 -12.40 17.43 -11.60
CA GLN A 189 -11.40 17.27 -12.64
C GLN A 189 -10.46 16.06 -12.38
N GLU A 190 -10.04 15.84 -11.13
CA GLU A 190 -9.24 14.67 -10.74
C GLU A 190 -10.06 13.38 -10.88
N LEU A 191 -11.35 13.41 -10.54
CA LEU A 191 -12.27 12.28 -10.69
C LEU A 191 -12.41 11.87 -12.16
N ASP A 192 -12.69 12.84 -13.05
CA ASP A 192 -12.88 12.61 -14.48
C ASP A 192 -11.58 12.08 -15.12
N ALA A 193 -10.45 12.70 -14.78
CA ALA A 193 -9.12 12.25 -15.23
C ALA A 193 -8.79 10.83 -14.77
N LEU A 194 -9.12 10.47 -13.53
CA LEU A 194 -8.93 9.12 -13.01
C LEU A 194 -9.77 8.08 -13.76
N GLN A 195 -11.02 8.40 -14.08
CA GLN A 195 -11.89 7.52 -14.86
C GLN A 195 -11.30 7.24 -16.25
N GLU A 196 -10.89 8.29 -16.96
CA GLU A 196 -10.26 8.16 -18.28
C GLU A 196 -8.96 7.35 -18.21
N LEU A 197 -8.14 7.61 -17.22
CA LEU A 197 -6.86 6.96 -16.99
C LEU A 197 -7.01 5.45 -16.77
N LEU A 198 -8.06 5.02 -16.06
CA LEU A 198 -8.29 3.62 -15.70
C LEU A 198 -9.15 2.86 -16.68
N ARG A 199 -9.82 3.53 -17.63
CA ARG A 199 -10.66 2.89 -18.67
C ARG A 199 -9.97 1.75 -19.44
N PRO A 200 -8.66 1.82 -19.77
CA PRO A 200 -7.97 0.72 -20.45
C PRO A 200 -7.76 -0.54 -19.61
N PHE A 201 -8.09 -0.53 -18.32
CA PHE A 201 -7.78 -1.60 -17.36
C PHE A 201 -9.04 -2.17 -16.68
N PRO A 202 -9.94 -2.82 -17.42
CA PRO A 202 -11.28 -3.19 -16.92
C PRO A 202 -11.29 -4.17 -15.75
N GLU A 203 -10.25 -5.01 -15.61
CA GLU A 203 -10.14 -5.98 -14.50
C GLU A 203 -9.44 -5.41 -13.25
N LEU A 204 -8.92 -4.18 -13.34
CA LEU A 204 -8.18 -3.53 -12.25
C LEU A 204 -9.14 -3.06 -11.17
N THR A 205 -8.79 -3.31 -9.91
CA THR A 205 -9.59 -2.85 -8.77
C THR A 205 -9.07 -1.51 -8.23
N LEU A 206 -9.93 -0.51 -8.14
CA LEU A 206 -9.63 0.75 -7.46
C LEU A 206 -10.06 0.66 -5.99
N HIS A 207 -9.12 0.87 -5.08
CA HIS A 207 -9.37 0.99 -3.65
C HIS A 207 -9.42 2.48 -3.30
N LEU A 208 -10.60 3.00 -3.05
CA LEU A 208 -10.77 4.36 -2.52
C LEU A 208 -10.47 4.32 -1.03
N LEU A 209 -9.47 5.07 -0.58
CA LEU A 209 -8.99 5.07 0.80
C LEU A 209 -9.35 6.39 1.49
N SER A 210 -9.59 6.31 2.81
CA SER A 210 -9.73 7.49 3.67
C SER A 210 -8.39 7.83 4.32
N CYS A 211 -8.13 9.12 4.50
CA CYS A 211 -6.94 9.61 5.19
C CYS A 211 -7.05 9.33 6.70
N ASN A 212 -5.99 8.80 7.26
CA ASN A 212 -5.85 8.70 8.70
C ASN A 212 -5.06 9.91 9.22
N ALA A 213 -5.40 10.40 10.40
CA ALA A 213 -4.68 11.49 11.02
C ALA A 213 -3.21 11.09 11.27
N VAL A 214 -2.30 11.91 10.81
CA VAL A 214 -0.85 11.78 11.03
C VAL A 214 -0.38 13.02 11.80
N PRO A 215 0.30 12.88 12.94
CA PRO A 215 0.82 14.01 13.68
C PRO A 215 1.69 14.93 12.80
N GLY A 216 1.41 16.24 12.82
CA GLY A 216 2.13 17.22 12.01
C GLY A 216 1.72 17.28 10.54
N SER A 217 0.60 16.65 10.17
CA SER A 217 0.05 16.69 8.81
C SER A 217 -1.37 17.27 8.83
N ASP A 218 -1.64 18.22 7.95
CA ASP A 218 -2.96 18.84 7.78
C ASP A 218 -3.86 18.09 6.77
N PHE A 219 -3.40 16.97 6.25
CA PHE A 219 -4.20 16.18 5.32
C PHE A 219 -5.39 15.52 6.02
N ALA A 220 -6.56 15.66 5.41
CA ALA A 220 -7.81 15.09 5.89
C ALA A 220 -8.60 14.45 4.74
N SER A 221 -9.50 13.53 5.09
CA SER A 221 -10.49 13.04 4.13
C SER A 221 -11.57 14.09 3.90
N PRO A 222 -12.14 14.17 2.69
CA PRO A 222 -13.36 14.94 2.44
C PRO A 222 -14.54 14.45 3.27
N THR A 223 -15.63 15.19 3.26
CA THR A 223 -16.90 14.80 3.91
C THR A 223 -17.38 13.42 3.43
N ALA A 224 -18.11 12.72 4.28
CA ALA A 224 -18.67 11.41 3.93
C ALA A 224 -19.56 11.48 2.67
N ALA A 225 -20.31 12.56 2.51
CA ALA A 225 -21.15 12.79 1.32
C ALA A 225 -20.28 12.90 0.05
N TRP A 226 -19.14 13.60 0.12
CA TRP A 226 -18.25 13.74 -1.03
C TRP A 226 -17.49 12.44 -1.35
N GLN A 227 -17.06 11.68 -0.34
CA GLN A 227 -16.52 10.33 -0.54
C GLN A 227 -17.53 9.38 -1.19
N GLU A 228 -18.81 9.49 -0.80
CA GLU A 228 -19.89 8.71 -1.41
C GLU A 228 -20.16 9.13 -2.85
N HIS A 229 -20.13 10.44 -3.16
CA HIS A 229 -20.21 10.95 -4.53
C HIS A 229 -19.10 10.36 -5.41
N TRP A 230 -17.85 10.41 -4.97
CA TRP A 230 -16.71 9.82 -5.66
C TRP A 230 -16.90 8.31 -5.91
N TYR A 231 -17.32 7.59 -4.88
CA TYR A 231 -17.56 6.15 -5.00
C TYR A 231 -18.63 5.84 -6.06
N ARG A 232 -19.76 6.55 -6.03
CA ARG A 232 -20.86 6.33 -6.98
C ARG A 232 -20.48 6.71 -8.40
N SER A 233 -19.78 7.82 -8.59
CA SER A 233 -19.34 8.29 -9.91
C SER A 233 -18.36 7.30 -10.54
N LEU A 234 -17.37 6.82 -9.78
CA LEU A 234 -16.42 5.81 -10.24
C LEU A 234 -17.10 4.47 -10.58
N LEU A 235 -18.08 4.06 -9.77
CA LEU A 235 -18.86 2.84 -10.02
C LEU A 235 -19.74 3.00 -11.29
N ALA A 236 -20.40 4.15 -11.47
CA ALA A 236 -21.17 4.47 -12.66
C ALA A 236 -20.30 4.54 -13.92
N GLY A 237 -19.03 4.94 -13.78
CA GLY A 237 -18.02 4.89 -14.84
C GLY A 237 -17.53 3.47 -15.19
N GLY A 238 -18.10 2.42 -14.57
CA GLY A 238 -17.80 1.02 -14.88
C GLY A 238 -16.53 0.47 -14.22
N LEU A 239 -15.94 1.19 -13.27
CA LEU A 239 -14.74 0.73 -12.57
C LEU A 239 -15.08 -0.27 -11.46
N HIS A 240 -14.21 -1.26 -11.27
CA HIS A 240 -14.24 -2.12 -10.09
C HIS A 240 -13.71 -1.40 -8.88
N ILE A 241 -14.61 -0.89 -8.04
CA ILE A 241 -14.23 -0.07 -6.89
C ILE A 241 -14.49 -0.78 -5.56
N ARG A 242 -13.59 -0.61 -4.60
CA ARG A 242 -13.75 -1.06 -3.22
C ARG A 242 -13.69 0.11 -2.26
N ARG A 243 -14.60 0.10 -1.29
CA ARG A 243 -14.60 1.04 -0.17
C ARG A 243 -13.45 0.75 0.78
N PRO A 244 -13.04 1.75 1.59
CA PRO A 244 -12.03 1.55 2.62
C PRO A 244 -12.42 0.39 3.53
N ASN A 245 -11.49 -0.53 3.75
CA ASN A 245 -11.67 -1.61 4.72
C ASN A 245 -11.80 -1.02 6.12
N ARG A 246 -12.82 -1.44 6.89
CA ARG A 246 -13.06 -0.99 8.26
C ARG A 246 -11.82 -1.08 9.16
N TRP A 247 -11.02 -2.13 8.99
CA TRP A 247 -9.82 -2.37 9.77
C TRP A 247 -8.72 -1.33 9.52
N ARG A 248 -8.60 -0.82 8.30
CA ARG A 248 -7.61 0.21 7.95
C ARG A 248 -8.00 1.62 8.41
N ARG A 249 -9.25 1.82 8.85
CA ARG A 249 -9.75 3.09 9.41
C ARG A 249 -9.67 3.17 10.93
N GLN A 250 -9.36 2.06 11.59
CA GLN A 250 -9.16 2.05 13.04
C GLN A 250 -7.83 2.70 13.41
N SER A 251 -7.75 3.34 14.56
CA SER A 251 -6.58 4.07 15.06
C SER A 251 -5.29 3.26 15.08
N LEU A 252 -5.39 1.95 15.35
CA LEU A 252 -4.24 1.04 15.38
C LEU A 252 -3.88 0.45 14.01
N GLY A 253 -4.68 0.65 12.96
CA GLY A 253 -4.52 -0.01 11.67
C GLY A 253 -4.30 0.92 10.48
N GLY A 254 -4.19 2.23 10.73
CA GLY A 254 -4.18 3.23 9.67
C GLY A 254 -2.96 3.14 8.74
N CYS A 255 -3.20 2.99 7.44
CA CYS A 255 -2.14 3.18 6.45
C CYS A 255 -1.57 4.60 6.56
N GLY A 256 -0.25 4.74 6.40
CA GLY A 256 0.46 6.02 6.49
C GLY A 256 0.81 6.48 7.91
N THR A 257 0.40 5.76 8.97
CA THR A 257 0.64 6.17 10.36
C THR A 257 1.82 5.46 11.03
N LEU A 258 2.43 4.48 10.37
CA LEU A 258 3.52 3.67 10.93
C LEU A 258 4.85 4.42 10.87
N VAL A 259 5.64 4.30 11.93
CA VAL A 259 6.95 4.96 12.04
C VAL A 259 8.03 3.98 12.51
N ALA A 260 9.25 4.14 11.98
CA ALA A 260 10.43 3.53 12.58
C ALA A 260 10.93 4.43 13.72
N ARG A 261 11.41 3.82 14.81
CA ARG A 261 11.88 4.53 16.00
C ARG A 261 13.21 3.97 16.46
N PRO A 262 14.09 4.81 17.08
CA PRO A 262 15.17 4.29 17.88
C PRO A 262 14.62 3.38 18.98
N GLY A 263 15.33 2.32 19.32
CA GLY A 263 15.06 1.53 20.52
C GLY A 263 15.34 2.37 21.76
N THR A 264 14.58 2.18 22.80
CA THR A 264 14.87 2.70 24.15
C THR A 264 15.78 1.73 24.87
#